data_4173dc60df94b349b3b255c9fd7137a3
#
_entry.id   4173dc60df94b349b3b255c9fd7137a3
#
_cell.length_a   1.000
_cell.length_b   1.000
_cell.length_c   1.000
_cell.angle_alpha   90.00
_cell.angle_beta   90.00
_cell.angle_gamma   90.00
#
_symmetry.space_group_name_H-M   'P 1'
#
loop_
_entity.id
_entity.type
_entity.pdbx_description
1 polymer ?
#
loop_
_entity_poly.entity_id
_entity_poly.type
_entity_poly.pdbx_seq_one_letter_code
_entity_poly.pdbx_strand_id
1 'polypeptide(L)'
;AYYGQNFNGEGTMKLLYGEYPGQDFNFPYMAPGWSPLMNNQSTITQSSSSIYDSYPWYYYYLIIGNANAVINRIDKAEGSQEEKDFLKAEALTFRAYSFFRLAELYCEPWARSNDGATDGVVLRIKEVAEAGEETDLKLSTLAETYKQVYDDLDEALRLYEVSGLTRDDIYWDATSNISFPDAPVAHAIYARAALTRQDYAVAKEHAALARANFPLMDTNTYYSGFCTPSSEWIWGVYNDASETIWYYGWQLFMACNGYYAQQNINVCINRDLVESFADSDIRKGLFLTESTFLPEDGSK
;
A
#
# COMPACT_ATOMS: atom_id res chain seq x y z
N ALA A 1 -2.36 -13.20 -14.99
CA ALA A 1 -1.17 -13.92 -15.43
C ALA A 1 -0.22 -13.07 -16.29
N TYR A 2 -0.68 -12.00 -16.94
CA TYR A 2 0.18 -11.18 -17.82
C TYR A 2 1.21 -10.35 -17.04
N TYR A 3 0.88 -9.97 -15.81
CA TYR A 3 1.75 -9.15 -14.94
C TYR A 3 2.45 -9.97 -13.84
N GLY A 4 2.20 -11.26 -13.77
CA GLY A 4 2.51 -12.06 -12.58
C GLY A 4 3.98 -12.36 -12.29
N GLN A 5 4.90 -12.06 -13.20
CA GLN A 5 6.32 -12.38 -12.98
C GLN A 5 7.20 -11.16 -12.65
N ASN A 6 6.76 -9.96 -12.98
CA ASN A 6 7.60 -8.77 -12.88
C ASN A 6 7.11 -7.73 -11.90
N PHE A 7 5.84 -7.86 -11.45
CA PHE A 7 5.22 -6.93 -10.55
C PHE A 7 4.54 -7.70 -9.42
N ASN A 8 5.02 -7.52 -8.21
CA ASN A 8 4.57 -8.23 -7.01
C ASN A 8 3.74 -7.32 -6.12
N GLY A 9 2.63 -6.81 -6.65
CA GLY A 9 1.71 -5.98 -5.91
C GLY A 9 2.33 -4.66 -5.46
N GLU A 10 1.90 -4.18 -4.30
CA GLU A 10 2.28 -2.87 -3.79
C GLU A 10 3.75 -2.72 -3.41
N GLY A 11 4.43 -3.81 -3.02
CA GLY A 11 5.87 -3.78 -2.76
C GLY A 11 6.67 -3.32 -3.97
N THR A 12 6.33 -3.81 -5.16
CA THR A 12 6.93 -3.36 -6.41
C THR A 12 6.53 -1.92 -6.74
N MET A 13 5.27 -1.56 -6.55
CA MET A 13 4.80 -0.20 -6.81
C MET A 13 5.50 0.83 -5.91
N LYS A 14 5.70 0.51 -4.64
CA LYS A 14 6.44 1.37 -3.71
C LYS A 14 7.86 1.60 -4.21
N LEU A 15 8.54 0.54 -4.65
CA LEU A 15 9.90 0.64 -5.19
C LEU A 15 9.94 1.50 -6.45
N LEU A 16 9.06 1.24 -7.41
CA LEU A 16 9.08 1.87 -8.74
C LEU A 16 8.66 3.34 -8.72
N TYR A 17 7.63 3.69 -7.94
CA TYR A 17 7.06 5.03 -7.95
C TYR A 17 7.42 5.86 -6.72
N GLY A 18 7.99 5.25 -5.70
CA GLY A 18 8.46 5.90 -4.48
C GLY A 18 9.97 5.97 -4.40
N GLU A 19 10.64 4.84 -4.28
CA GLU A 19 12.05 4.78 -3.92
C GLU A 19 12.98 5.13 -5.10
N TYR A 20 12.74 4.59 -6.29
CA TYR A 20 13.59 4.83 -7.45
C TYR A 20 13.62 6.28 -7.92
N PRO A 21 12.50 6.97 -8.06
CA PRO A 21 12.51 8.39 -8.41
C PRO A 21 12.78 9.31 -7.21
N GLY A 22 12.82 8.76 -6.00
CA GLY A 22 13.05 9.50 -4.76
C GLY A 22 14.50 9.95 -4.57
N GLN A 23 14.76 10.60 -3.44
CA GLN A 23 16.09 11.09 -3.06
C GLN A 23 16.69 10.35 -1.86
N ASP A 24 15.93 9.44 -1.26
CA ASP A 24 16.33 8.76 -0.04
C ASP A 24 17.37 7.65 -0.28
N PHE A 25 17.40 7.13 -1.52
CA PHE A 25 18.31 6.06 -1.91
C PHE A 25 19.17 6.44 -3.11
N ASN A 26 20.41 5.98 -3.08
CA ASN A 26 21.35 6.06 -4.19
C ASN A 26 21.48 4.70 -4.85
N PHE A 27 21.27 4.65 -6.15
CA PHE A 27 21.38 3.46 -6.97
C PHE A 27 22.65 3.57 -7.85
N PRO A 28 23.79 3.00 -7.40
CA PRO A 28 25.06 3.17 -8.11
C PRO A 28 25.11 2.43 -9.45
N TYR A 29 24.24 1.44 -9.62
CA TYR A 29 24.06 0.72 -10.86
C TYR A 29 22.58 0.53 -11.16
N MET A 30 22.22 0.83 -12.39
CA MET A 30 20.83 0.70 -12.85
C MET A 30 20.56 -0.71 -13.34
N ALA A 31 19.63 -1.41 -12.70
CA ALA A 31 19.16 -2.69 -13.20
C ALA A 31 18.61 -2.52 -14.62
N PRO A 32 18.98 -3.39 -15.58
CA PRO A 32 18.46 -3.32 -16.93
C PRO A 32 16.92 -3.31 -16.94
N GLY A 33 16.33 -2.41 -17.71
CA GLY A 33 14.88 -2.24 -17.84
C GLY A 33 14.25 -1.25 -16.86
N TRP A 34 14.92 -0.89 -15.75
CA TRP A 34 14.39 0.07 -14.77
C TRP A 34 15.10 1.41 -14.79
N SER A 35 16.18 1.51 -15.55
CA SER A 35 16.92 2.76 -15.71
C SER A 35 16.05 3.96 -16.10
N PRO A 36 14.98 3.83 -16.91
CA PRO A 36 14.11 4.96 -17.21
C PRO A 36 13.40 5.53 -16.00
N LEU A 37 12.98 4.67 -15.04
CA LEU A 37 12.35 5.13 -13.78
C LEU A 37 13.36 5.81 -12.87
N MET A 38 14.53 5.20 -12.70
CA MET A 38 15.63 5.74 -11.89
C MET A 38 16.14 7.08 -12.42
N ASN A 39 16.07 7.30 -13.72
CA ASN A 39 16.43 8.55 -14.38
C ASN A 39 15.26 9.53 -14.52
N ASN A 40 14.13 9.28 -13.87
CA ASN A 40 12.92 10.11 -14.01
C ASN A 40 12.50 10.36 -15.47
N GLN A 41 12.65 9.34 -16.33
CA GLN A 41 12.20 9.43 -17.72
C GLN A 41 10.69 9.28 -17.78
N SER A 42 10.00 10.40 -17.70
CA SER A 42 8.52 10.46 -17.69
C SER A 42 7.85 9.79 -18.90
N THR A 43 8.56 9.62 -20.00
CA THR A 43 8.02 9.02 -21.22
C THR A 43 7.51 7.60 -21.05
N ILE A 44 8.02 6.84 -20.08
CA ILE A 44 7.54 5.47 -19.82
C ILE A 44 6.32 5.41 -18.91
N THR A 45 6.07 6.46 -18.15
CA THR A 45 4.90 6.58 -17.27
C THR A 45 3.76 7.39 -17.91
N GLN A 46 3.96 7.93 -19.12
CA GLN A 46 2.97 8.74 -19.84
C GLN A 46 2.30 8.00 -21.00
N SER A 47 2.48 6.70 -21.09
CA SER A 47 1.89 5.90 -22.17
C SER A 47 1.03 4.79 -21.61
N SER A 48 -0.25 4.77 -21.98
CA SER A 48 -1.18 3.70 -21.60
C SER A 48 -0.77 2.31 -22.09
N SER A 49 0.15 2.23 -23.06
CA SER A 49 0.76 0.97 -23.52
C SER A 49 1.95 0.54 -22.65
N SER A 50 2.45 1.42 -21.78
CA SER A 50 3.52 1.10 -20.85
C SER A 50 3.00 0.28 -19.68
N ILE A 51 3.70 -0.80 -19.34
CA ILE A 51 3.40 -1.59 -18.15
C ILE A 51 3.54 -0.75 -16.86
N TYR A 52 4.44 0.21 -16.84
CA TYR A 52 4.66 1.10 -15.70
C TYR A 52 3.50 2.07 -15.46
N ASP A 53 2.74 2.40 -16.50
CA ASP A 53 1.53 3.19 -16.36
C ASP A 53 0.31 2.30 -16.09
N SER A 54 0.14 1.23 -16.86
CA SER A 54 -1.06 0.40 -16.84
C SER A 54 -1.18 -0.52 -15.62
N TYR A 55 -0.05 -0.95 -15.01
CA TYR A 55 -0.08 -1.95 -13.94
C TYR A 55 -0.82 -1.50 -12.68
N PRO A 56 -0.53 -0.33 -12.07
CA PRO A 56 -1.27 0.09 -10.87
C PRO A 56 -2.76 0.29 -11.15
N TRP A 57 -3.09 0.83 -12.34
CA TRP A 57 -4.47 0.97 -12.78
C TRP A 57 -5.21 -0.36 -12.80
N TYR A 58 -4.65 -1.34 -13.52
CA TYR A 58 -5.20 -2.68 -13.58
C TYR A 58 -5.32 -3.34 -12.21
N TYR A 59 -4.27 -3.24 -11.39
CA TYR A 59 -4.20 -3.85 -10.08
C TYR A 59 -5.33 -3.36 -9.14
N TYR A 60 -5.46 -2.04 -9.01
CA TYR A 60 -6.47 -1.49 -8.11
C TYR A 60 -7.90 -1.66 -8.64
N TYR A 61 -8.12 -1.55 -9.97
CA TYR A 61 -9.45 -1.82 -10.53
C TYR A 61 -9.85 -3.31 -10.44
N LEU A 62 -8.91 -4.24 -10.42
CA LEU A 62 -9.19 -5.64 -10.11
C LEU A 62 -9.71 -5.81 -8.68
N ILE A 63 -9.06 -5.15 -7.70
CA ILE A 63 -9.52 -5.14 -6.30
C ILE A 63 -10.91 -4.50 -6.20
N ILE A 64 -11.13 -3.35 -6.83
CA ILE A 64 -12.42 -2.67 -6.87
C ILE A 64 -13.51 -3.57 -7.44
N GLY A 65 -13.24 -4.28 -8.53
CA GLY A 65 -14.18 -5.23 -9.13
C GLY A 65 -14.57 -6.36 -8.19
N ASN A 66 -13.61 -6.95 -7.50
CA ASN A 66 -13.85 -7.99 -6.50
C ASN A 66 -14.63 -7.45 -5.30
N ALA A 67 -14.27 -6.26 -4.79
CA ALA A 67 -14.98 -5.60 -3.71
C ALA A 67 -16.44 -5.33 -4.08
N ASN A 68 -16.71 -4.82 -5.29
CA ASN A 68 -18.08 -4.60 -5.77
C ASN A 68 -18.89 -5.89 -5.79
N ALA A 69 -18.28 -7.02 -6.22
CA ALA A 69 -18.96 -8.31 -6.23
C ALA A 69 -19.37 -8.75 -4.82
N VAL A 70 -18.51 -8.57 -3.82
CA VAL A 70 -18.84 -8.84 -2.41
C VAL A 70 -19.95 -7.90 -1.93
N ILE A 71 -19.78 -6.59 -2.07
CA ILE A 71 -20.73 -5.57 -1.60
C ILE A 71 -22.14 -5.83 -2.14
N ASN A 72 -22.26 -6.22 -3.41
CA ASN A 72 -23.56 -6.41 -4.06
C ASN A 72 -24.20 -7.79 -3.78
N ARG A 73 -23.42 -8.78 -3.35
CA ARG A 73 -23.91 -10.15 -3.20
C ARG A 73 -24.00 -10.63 -1.76
N ILE A 74 -23.26 -10.04 -0.83
CA ILE A 74 -23.10 -10.53 0.53
C ILE A 74 -24.42 -10.67 1.27
N ASP A 75 -25.38 -9.77 1.05
CA ASP A 75 -26.68 -9.79 1.72
C ASP A 75 -27.50 -11.05 1.38
N LYS A 76 -27.18 -11.71 0.26
CA LYS A 76 -27.81 -12.95 -0.20
C LYS A 76 -27.01 -14.21 0.18
N ALA A 77 -25.84 -14.06 0.76
CA ALA A 77 -25.02 -15.19 1.18
C ALA A 77 -25.61 -15.88 2.43
N GLU A 78 -25.21 -17.12 2.67
CA GLU A 78 -25.47 -17.79 3.94
C GLU A 78 -24.50 -17.26 5.00
N GLY A 79 -24.91 -17.23 6.26
CA GLY A 79 -24.14 -16.75 7.40
C GLY A 79 -24.96 -15.80 8.29
N SER A 80 -24.42 -15.46 9.45
CA SER A 80 -25.04 -14.49 10.36
C SER A 80 -25.01 -13.07 9.78
N GLN A 81 -25.84 -12.19 10.30
CA GLN A 81 -25.84 -10.80 9.83
C GLN A 81 -24.55 -10.08 10.23
N GLU A 82 -24.03 -10.40 11.41
CA GLU A 82 -22.78 -9.86 11.95
C GLU A 82 -21.59 -10.21 11.04
N GLU A 83 -21.49 -11.47 10.58
CA GLU A 83 -20.46 -11.89 9.63
C GLU A 83 -20.59 -11.18 8.28
N LYS A 84 -21.82 -11.05 7.78
CA LYS A 84 -22.08 -10.33 6.51
C LYS A 84 -21.70 -8.86 6.60
N ASP A 85 -22.06 -8.21 7.71
CA ASP A 85 -21.73 -6.81 7.93
C ASP A 85 -20.22 -6.62 8.01
N PHE A 86 -19.50 -7.51 8.71
CA PHE A 86 -18.04 -7.49 8.77
C PHE A 86 -17.39 -7.64 7.40
N LEU A 87 -17.77 -8.66 6.63
CA LEU A 87 -17.20 -8.92 5.30
C LEU A 87 -17.55 -7.82 4.29
N LYS A 88 -18.71 -7.19 4.43
CA LYS A 88 -19.09 -6.02 3.63
C LYS A 88 -18.22 -4.82 3.97
N ALA A 89 -17.92 -4.61 5.26
CA ALA A 89 -17.02 -3.57 5.72
C ALA A 89 -15.59 -3.77 5.19
N GLU A 90 -15.09 -5.00 5.17
CA GLU A 90 -13.80 -5.32 4.53
C GLU A 90 -13.77 -4.94 3.06
N ALA A 91 -14.79 -5.34 2.31
CA ALA A 91 -14.88 -5.06 0.88
C ALA A 91 -14.95 -3.53 0.61
N LEU A 92 -15.70 -2.78 1.41
CA LEU A 92 -15.73 -1.31 1.36
C LEU A 92 -14.37 -0.69 1.68
N THR A 93 -13.67 -1.23 2.69
CA THR A 93 -12.33 -0.77 3.08
C THR A 93 -11.33 -0.98 1.93
N PHE A 94 -11.33 -2.15 1.28
CA PHE A 94 -10.48 -2.42 0.12
C PHE A 94 -10.83 -1.53 -1.09
N ARG A 95 -12.11 -1.25 -1.31
CA ARG A 95 -12.54 -0.36 -2.39
C ARG A 95 -12.09 1.07 -2.16
N ALA A 96 -12.30 1.59 -0.96
CA ALA A 96 -11.84 2.90 -0.55
C ALA A 96 -10.32 3.05 -0.68
N TYR A 97 -9.58 2.08 -0.17
CA TYR A 97 -8.12 2.03 -0.31
C TYR A 97 -7.69 2.08 -1.77
N SER A 98 -8.33 1.28 -2.62
CA SER A 98 -7.98 1.22 -4.04
C SER A 98 -8.25 2.53 -4.77
N PHE A 99 -9.40 3.19 -4.53
CA PHE A 99 -9.66 4.51 -5.08
C PHE A 99 -8.70 5.57 -4.57
N PHE A 100 -8.37 5.54 -3.29
CA PHE A 100 -7.38 6.43 -2.71
C PHE A 100 -6.00 6.26 -3.37
N ARG A 101 -5.54 5.01 -3.53
CA ARG A 101 -4.24 4.74 -4.18
C ARG A 101 -4.23 5.15 -5.65
N LEU A 102 -5.31 4.95 -6.38
CA LEU A 102 -5.45 5.45 -7.75
C LEU A 102 -5.36 6.98 -7.78
N ALA A 103 -6.01 7.68 -6.85
CA ALA A 103 -5.93 9.13 -6.77
C ALA A 103 -4.49 9.60 -6.49
N GLU A 104 -3.76 8.95 -5.57
CA GLU A 104 -2.36 9.29 -5.28
C GLU A 104 -1.44 9.11 -6.51
N LEU A 105 -1.70 8.12 -7.36
CA LEU A 105 -0.83 7.77 -8.48
C LEU A 105 -1.16 8.52 -9.77
N TYR A 106 -2.43 8.85 -10.00
CA TYR A 106 -2.89 9.33 -11.32
C TYR A 106 -3.50 10.73 -11.30
N CYS A 107 -3.79 11.30 -10.12
CA CYS A 107 -4.43 12.60 -10.04
C CYS A 107 -3.44 13.69 -9.60
N GLU A 108 -3.82 14.95 -9.86
CA GLU A 108 -3.12 16.09 -9.29
C GLU A 108 -3.17 16.08 -7.76
N PRO A 109 -2.09 16.48 -7.06
CA PRO A 109 -2.14 16.66 -5.62
C PRO A 109 -3.26 17.62 -5.21
N TRP A 110 -3.94 17.35 -4.11
CA TRP A 110 -5.07 18.18 -3.65
C TRP A 110 -4.75 19.68 -3.62
N ALA A 111 -3.55 20.04 -3.13
CA ALA A 111 -3.11 21.44 -3.06
C ALA A 111 -3.09 22.17 -4.41
N ARG A 112 -3.07 21.44 -5.53
CA ARG A 112 -3.06 22.01 -6.89
C ARG A 112 -4.34 21.76 -7.65
N SER A 113 -5.32 21.09 -7.05
CA SER A 113 -6.53 20.61 -7.71
C SER A 113 -7.68 21.61 -7.76
N ASN A 114 -7.49 22.84 -7.25
CA ASN A 114 -8.57 23.81 -7.09
C ASN A 114 -9.78 23.21 -6.34
N ASP A 115 -9.54 22.80 -5.10
CA ASP A 115 -10.51 22.10 -4.23
C ASP A 115 -11.12 20.84 -4.88
N GLY A 116 -10.28 20.10 -5.60
CA GLY A 116 -10.67 18.85 -6.21
C GLY A 116 -11.45 18.97 -7.51
N ALA A 117 -11.41 20.13 -8.17
CA ALA A 117 -12.07 20.35 -9.46
C ALA A 117 -11.33 19.70 -10.65
N THR A 118 -10.08 19.27 -10.46
CA THR A 118 -9.32 18.52 -11.47
C THR A 118 -9.87 17.13 -11.68
N ASP A 119 -9.43 16.45 -12.74
CA ASP A 119 -9.79 15.08 -13.02
C ASP A 119 -9.40 14.14 -11.88
N GLY A 120 -10.35 13.32 -11.49
CA GLY A 120 -10.21 12.21 -10.56
C GLY A 120 -10.05 10.89 -11.31
N VAL A 121 -10.59 9.81 -10.74
CA VAL A 121 -10.55 8.47 -11.33
C VAL A 121 -11.95 8.03 -11.82
N VAL A 122 -12.04 6.94 -12.54
CA VAL A 122 -13.32 6.35 -12.94
C VAL A 122 -13.96 5.66 -11.74
N LEU A 123 -15.09 6.15 -11.25
CA LEU A 123 -15.80 5.59 -10.10
C LEU A 123 -16.64 4.37 -10.50
N ARG A 124 -16.01 3.21 -10.53
CA ARG A 124 -16.68 1.91 -10.74
C ARG A 124 -17.20 1.38 -9.41
N ILE A 125 -18.42 1.74 -9.04
CA ILE A 125 -19.04 1.36 -7.76
C ILE A 125 -20.13 0.29 -7.90
N LYS A 126 -20.40 -0.16 -9.11
CA LYS A 126 -21.35 -1.23 -9.40
C LYS A 126 -20.63 -2.48 -9.87
N GLU A 127 -21.19 -3.63 -9.53
CA GLU A 127 -20.77 -4.88 -10.15
C GLU A 127 -21.16 -4.87 -11.62
N VAL A 128 -20.24 -5.33 -12.47
CA VAL A 128 -20.50 -5.56 -13.88
C VAL A 128 -20.63 -7.06 -14.08
N ALA A 129 -21.84 -7.51 -14.38
CA ALA A 129 -22.13 -8.92 -14.54
C ALA A 129 -21.66 -9.47 -15.90
N GLU A 130 -21.67 -8.63 -16.95
CA GLU A 130 -21.28 -9.02 -18.31
C GLU A 130 -20.37 -7.96 -18.96
N ALA A 131 -19.45 -8.43 -19.80
CA ALA A 131 -18.59 -7.54 -20.57
C ALA A 131 -19.44 -6.71 -21.56
N GLY A 132 -19.35 -5.39 -21.49
CA GLY A 132 -20.08 -4.45 -22.37
C GLY A 132 -21.27 -3.75 -21.72
N GLU A 133 -21.63 -4.05 -20.48
CA GLU A 133 -22.66 -3.31 -19.76
C GLU A 133 -22.21 -1.90 -19.32
N GLU A 134 -20.91 -1.65 -19.31
CA GLU A 134 -20.34 -0.34 -18.97
C GLU A 134 -20.07 0.47 -20.23
N THR A 135 -21.02 1.30 -20.61
CA THR A 135 -20.91 2.10 -21.84
C THR A 135 -20.51 3.56 -21.64
N ASP A 136 -20.48 4.08 -20.42
CA ASP A 136 -20.24 5.51 -20.17
C ASP A 136 -19.37 5.74 -18.94
N LEU A 137 -18.15 5.20 -18.97
CA LEU A 137 -17.17 5.41 -17.93
C LEU A 137 -16.44 6.74 -18.15
N LYS A 138 -16.76 7.72 -17.32
CA LYS A 138 -16.11 9.04 -17.31
C LYS A 138 -15.22 9.18 -16.10
N LEU A 139 -14.17 9.99 -16.23
CA LEU A 139 -13.43 10.45 -15.06
C LEU A 139 -14.38 11.25 -14.17
N SER A 140 -14.31 10.99 -12.87
CA SER A 140 -14.90 11.86 -11.87
C SER A 140 -14.03 13.10 -11.68
N THR A 141 -14.48 14.04 -10.88
CA THR A 141 -13.58 15.02 -10.29
C THR A 141 -12.79 14.38 -9.14
N LEU A 142 -11.66 14.97 -8.80
CA LEU A 142 -10.88 14.53 -7.64
C LEU A 142 -11.69 14.66 -6.33
N ALA A 143 -12.53 15.70 -6.21
CA ALA A 143 -13.45 15.86 -5.08
C ALA A 143 -14.45 14.70 -4.98
N GLU A 144 -15.04 14.27 -6.10
CA GLU A 144 -15.95 13.12 -6.13
C GLU A 144 -15.20 11.82 -5.78
N THR A 145 -13.95 11.68 -6.23
CA THR A 145 -13.10 10.52 -5.87
C THR A 145 -12.90 10.45 -4.35
N TYR A 146 -12.47 11.54 -3.71
CA TYR A 146 -12.30 11.57 -2.25
C TYR A 146 -13.60 11.42 -1.49
N LYS A 147 -14.69 11.97 -2.04
CA LYS A 147 -16.03 11.75 -1.46
C LYS A 147 -16.37 10.26 -1.43
N GLN A 148 -16.15 9.54 -2.53
CA GLN A 148 -16.40 8.10 -2.58
C GLN A 148 -15.51 7.32 -1.61
N VAL A 149 -14.24 7.71 -1.46
CA VAL A 149 -13.33 7.11 -0.46
C VAL A 149 -13.89 7.29 0.95
N TYR A 150 -14.36 8.49 1.28
CA TYR A 150 -14.93 8.77 2.60
C TYR A 150 -16.26 8.05 2.81
N ASP A 151 -17.18 8.08 1.84
CA ASP A 151 -18.46 7.38 1.92
C ASP A 151 -18.27 5.87 2.17
N ASP A 152 -17.30 5.24 1.49
CA ASP A 152 -16.98 3.83 1.69
C ASP A 152 -16.40 3.55 3.07
N LEU A 153 -15.51 4.41 3.57
CA LEU A 153 -14.91 4.25 4.89
C LEU A 153 -15.90 4.53 6.03
N ASP A 154 -16.76 5.53 5.88
CA ASP A 154 -17.82 5.83 6.86
C ASP A 154 -18.77 4.63 6.99
N GLU A 155 -19.22 4.07 5.87
CA GLU A 155 -20.09 2.89 5.89
C GLU A 155 -19.35 1.64 6.39
N ALA A 156 -18.07 1.45 6.03
CA ALA A 156 -17.27 0.35 6.55
C ALA A 156 -17.16 0.41 8.09
N LEU A 157 -16.81 1.58 8.62
CA LEU A 157 -16.68 1.78 10.07
C LEU A 157 -18.01 1.55 10.81
N ARG A 158 -19.12 2.05 10.25
CA ARG A 158 -20.46 1.78 10.78
C ARG A 158 -20.77 0.26 10.80
N LEU A 159 -20.43 -0.46 9.74
CA LEU A 159 -20.68 -1.90 9.65
C LEU A 159 -19.78 -2.70 10.59
N TYR A 160 -18.50 -2.34 10.74
CA TYR A 160 -17.63 -2.95 11.76
C TYR A 160 -18.19 -2.75 13.17
N GLU A 161 -18.70 -1.56 13.50
CA GLU A 161 -19.30 -1.29 14.80
C GLU A 161 -20.58 -2.12 15.02
N VAL A 162 -21.47 -2.18 14.04
CA VAL A 162 -22.72 -2.95 14.12
C VAL A 162 -22.47 -4.45 14.20
N SER A 163 -21.48 -4.97 13.45
CA SER A 163 -21.12 -6.38 13.50
C SER A 163 -20.60 -6.79 14.88
N GLY A 164 -19.90 -5.90 15.57
CA GLY A 164 -19.23 -6.19 16.84
C GLY A 164 -18.11 -7.21 16.75
N LEU A 165 -17.74 -7.64 15.55
CA LEU A 165 -16.70 -8.64 15.28
C LEU A 165 -15.37 -7.97 14.94
N THR A 166 -14.30 -8.73 15.16
CA THR A 166 -12.94 -8.41 14.75
C THR A 166 -12.46 -9.42 13.71
N ARG A 167 -11.33 -9.16 13.08
CA ARG A 167 -10.73 -10.14 12.15
C ARG A 167 -10.38 -11.47 12.83
N ASP A 168 -10.09 -11.48 14.14
CA ASP A 168 -9.81 -12.70 14.90
C ASP A 168 -11.06 -13.58 15.06
N ASP A 169 -12.25 -13.01 15.01
CA ASP A 169 -13.51 -13.74 15.08
C ASP A 169 -13.86 -14.41 13.74
N ILE A 170 -13.39 -13.84 12.63
CA ILE A 170 -13.68 -14.31 11.26
C ILE A 170 -12.56 -15.23 10.75
N TYR A 171 -11.32 -14.86 10.98
CA TYR A 171 -10.15 -15.55 10.45
C TYR A 171 -9.43 -16.30 11.57
N TRP A 172 -9.59 -17.61 11.59
CA TRP A 172 -9.07 -18.52 12.62
C TRP A 172 -7.52 -18.65 12.64
N ASP A 173 -6.83 -18.25 11.56
CA ASP A 173 -5.37 -18.27 11.50
C ASP A 173 -4.80 -16.93 11.95
N ALA A 174 -4.37 -16.88 13.21
CA ALA A 174 -3.78 -15.69 13.82
C ALA A 174 -2.49 -15.19 13.14
N THR A 175 -1.86 -16.00 12.28
CA THR A 175 -0.65 -15.60 11.55
C THR A 175 -0.97 -14.79 10.30
N SER A 176 -1.98 -15.21 9.55
CA SER A 176 -2.37 -14.60 8.29
C SER A 176 -3.47 -13.54 8.43
N ASN A 177 -4.19 -13.51 9.56
CA ASN A 177 -5.33 -12.61 9.76
C ASN A 177 -4.96 -11.12 9.68
N ILE A 178 -3.70 -10.77 9.95
CA ILE A 178 -3.18 -9.39 9.80
C ILE A 178 -3.32 -8.86 8.36
N SER A 179 -3.51 -9.73 7.37
CA SER A 179 -3.72 -9.35 5.96
C SER A 179 -5.13 -8.84 5.67
N PHE A 180 -6.07 -9.08 6.59
CA PHE A 180 -7.46 -8.68 6.41
C PHE A 180 -7.75 -7.39 7.17
N PRO A 181 -8.41 -6.40 6.54
CA PRO A 181 -8.71 -5.15 7.20
C PRO A 181 -9.83 -5.32 8.23
N ASP A 182 -9.72 -4.51 9.28
CA ASP A 182 -10.73 -4.32 10.31
C ASP A 182 -10.91 -2.82 10.61
N ALA A 183 -11.66 -2.45 11.63
CA ALA A 183 -11.92 -1.04 11.96
C ALA A 183 -10.64 -0.21 12.17
N PRO A 184 -9.60 -0.66 12.89
CA PRO A 184 -8.30 0.02 12.97
C PRO A 184 -7.65 0.29 11.61
N VAL A 185 -7.72 -0.68 10.68
CA VAL A 185 -7.18 -0.51 9.33
C VAL A 185 -7.98 0.52 8.54
N ALA A 186 -9.32 0.47 8.61
CA ALA A 186 -10.19 1.47 7.99
C ALA A 186 -9.87 2.88 8.49
N HIS A 187 -9.70 3.06 9.80
CA HIS A 187 -9.26 4.32 10.39
C HIS A 187 -7.88 4.77 9.89
N ALA A 188 -6.92 3.85 9.76
CA ALA A 188 -5.58 4.18 9.25
C ALA A 188 -5.62 4.65 7.80
N ILE A 189 -6.43 4.00 6.95
CA ILE A 189 -6.64 4.41 5.56
C ILE A 189 -7.32 5.77 5.50
N TYR A 190 -8.34 6.00 6.33
CA TYR A 190 -9.05 7.28 6.41
C TYR A 190 -8.09 8.41 6.79
N ALA A 191 -7.27 8.20 7.82
CA ALA A 191 -6.27 9.17 8.26
C ALA A 191 -5.31 9.55 7.12
N ARG A 192 -4.85 8.57 6.33
CA ARG A 192 -3.97 8.81 5.18
C ARG A 192 -4.69 9.57 4.07
N ALA A 193 -5.89 9.17 3.71
CA ALA A 193 -6.69 9.85 2.69
C ALA A 193 -6.99 11.30 3.08
N ALA A 194 -7.38 11.54 4.34
CA ALA A 194 -7.63 12.86 4.88
C ALA A 194 -6.36 13.73 4.92
N LEU A 195 -5.22 13.14 5.30
CA LEU A 195 -3.94 13.84 5.28
C LEU A 195 -3.55 14.31 3.87
N THR A 196 -3.69 13.42 2.88
CA THR A 196 -3.39 13.73 1.47
C THR A 196 -4.34 14.79 0.91
N ARG A 197 -5.60 14.75 1.32
CA ARG A 197 -6.60 15.77 1.00
C ARG A 197 -6.42 17.08 1.79
N GLN A 198 -5.49 17.14 2.74
CA GLN A 198 -5.25 18.28 3.65
C GLN A 198 -6.40 18.53 4.65
N ASP A 199 -7.19 17.51 4.94
CA ASP A 199 -8.24 17.53 5.94
C ASP A 199 -7.66 17.13 7.32
N TYR A 200 -6.83 18.00 7.86
CA TYR A 200 -5.95 17.69 8.99
C TYR A 200 -6.70 17.35 10.29
N ALA A 201 -7.89 17.90 10.48
CA ALA A 201 -8.71 17.60 11.65
C ALA A 201 -9.20 16.15 11.63
N VAL A 202 -9.73 15.71 10.49
CA VAL A 202 -10.17 14.34 10.22
C VAL A 202 -9.00 13.38 10.28
N ALA A 203 -7.86 13.74 9.65
CA ALA A 203 -6.65 12.94 9.68
C ALA A 203 -6.16 12.68 11.11
N LYS A 204 -6.15 13.70 11.96
CA LYS A 204 -5.74 13.58 13.38
C LYS A 204 -6.67 12.66 14.17
N GLU A 205 -7.98 12.81 14.00
CA GLU A 205 -8.98 12.01 14.67
C GLU A 205 -8.81 10.53 14.31
N HIS A 206 -8.84 10.21 13.03
CA HIS A 206 -8.74 8.84 12.56
C HIS A 206 -7.37 8.20 12.84
N ALA A 207 -6.28 8.96 12.81
CA ALA A 207 -4.96 8.46 13.21
C ALA A 207 -4.93 8.07 14.71
N ALA A 208 -5.60 8.83 15.57
CA ALA A 208 -5.70 8.50 17.00
C ALA A 208 -6.52 7.22 17.22
N LEU A 209 -7.64 7.05 16.50
CA LEU A 209 -8.48 5.85 16.57
C LEU A 209 -7.75 4.62 16.01
N ALA A 210 -7.05 4.74 14.90
CA ALA A 210 -6.31 3.64 14.29
C ALA A 210 -5.26 3.04 15.23
N ARG A 211 -4.53 3.90 15.95
CA ARG A 211 -3.42 3.46 16.81
C ARG A 211 -3.80 3.16 18.26
N ALA A 212 -5.05 3.32 18.65
CA ALA A 212 -5.48 3.26 20.05
C ALA A 212 -5.03 1.99 20.80
N ASN A 213 -5.03 0.84 20.10
CA ASN A 213 -4.64 -0.46 20.64
C ASN A 213 -3.31 -0.98 20.08
N PHE A 214 -2.54 -0.14 19.38
CA PHE A 214 -1.27 -0.51 18.76
C PHE A 214 -0.14 0.34 19.35
N PRO A 215 0.40 -0.06 20.50
CA PRO A 215 1.50 0.64 21.15
C PRO A 215 2.77 0.53 20.31
N LEU A 216 3.61 1.57 20.38
CA LEU A 216 4.93 1.53 19.76
C LEU A 216 5.73 0.35 20.30
N MET A 217 6.47 -0.32 19.44
CA MET A 217 7.41 -1.35 19.83
C MET A 217 8.57 -0.76 20.65
N ASP A 218 9.16 -1.56 21.52
CA ASP A 218 10.37 -1.16 22.21
C ASP A 218 11.61 -1.19 21.30
N THR A 219 12.70 -0.59 21.76
CA THR A 219 13.95 -0.46 21.00
C THR A 219 14.54 -1.83 20.60
N ASN A 220 14.44 -2.85 21.45
CA ASN A 220 14.98 -4.17 21.13
C ASN A 220 14.17 -4.84 20.01
N THR A 221 12.85 -4.76 20.09
CA THR A 221 11.95 -5.23 19.04
C THR A 221 12.21 -4.48 17.73
N TYR A 222 12.41 -3.16 17.79
CA TYR A 222 12.74 -2.34 16.62
C TYR A 222 14.04 -2.81 15.95
N TYR A 223 15.10 -3.08 16.71
CA TYR A 223 16.37 -3.56 16.16
C TYR A 223 16.37 -5.05 15.79
N SER A 224 15.39 -5.84 16.21
CA SER A 224 15.28 -7.24 15.78
C SER A 224 14.84 -7.41 14.32
N GLY A 225 14.43 -6.32 13.67
CA GLY A 225 13.99 -6.27 12.29
C GLY A 225 12.48 -6.25 12.13
N PHE A 226 12.03 -6.25 10.87
CA PHE A 226 10.63 -6.06 10.49
C PHE A 226 10.06 -7.28 9.74
N CYS A 227 10.56 -8.48 10.05
CA CYS A 227 10.13 -9.71 9.38
C CYS A 227 8.93 -10.38 10.07
N THR A 228 8.69 -10.02 11.33
CA THR A 228 7.58 -10.56 12.13
C THR A 228 6.71 -9.42 12.62
N PRO A 229 5.39 -9.51 12.49
CA PRO A 229 4.49 -8.51 13.03
C PRO A 229 4.71 -8.28 14.52
N SER A 230 4.75 -7.02 14.93
CA SER A 230 4.82 -6.60 16.33
C SER A 230 3.50 -5.97 16.76
N SER A 231 3.41 -5.60 18.04
CA SER A 231 2.24 -4.90 18.60
C SER A 231 1.93 -3.56 17.94
N GLU A 232 2.86 -2.98 17.20
CA GLU A 232 2.69 -1.72 16.46
C GLU A 232 2.05 -1.90 15.09
N TRP A 233 2.01 -3.13 14.56
CA TRP A 233 1.52 -3.38 13.22
C TRP A 233 -0.01 -3.42 13.18
N ILE A 234 -0.61 -2.47 12.49
CA ILE A 234 -2.06 -2.40 12.29
C ILE A 234 -2.49 -3.33 11.14
N TRP A 235 -1.71 -3.35 10.06
CA TRP A 235 -2.00 -4.11 8.85
C TRP A 235 -0.71 -4.55 8.17
N GLY A 236 -0.71 -5.73 7.58
CA GLY A 236 0.42 -6.24 6.83
C GLY A 236 -0.01 -7.35 5.89
N VAL A 237 0.72 -7.56 4.81
CA VAL A 237 0.48 -8.69 3.92
C VAL A 237 1.32 -9.86 4.38
N TYR A 238 0.67 -10.94 4.80
CA TYR A 238 1.33 -12.20 5.13
C TYR A 238 1.66 -12.96 3.85
N ASN A 239 2.90 -13.43 3.74
CA ASN A 239 3.35 -14.33 2.68
C ASN A 239 4.04 -15.53 3.31
N ASP A 240 3.77 -16.72 2.83
CA ASP A 240 4.47 -17.93 3.23
C ASP A 240 5.47 -18.40 2.16
N ALA A 241 6.17 -19.50 2.44
CA ALA A 241 7.19 -20.04 1.55
C ALA A 241 6.62 -20.54 0.20
N SER A 242 5.31 -20.75 0.08
CA SER A 242 4.64 -21.17 -1.17
C SER A 242 4.33 -19.97 -2.07
N GLU A 243 4.27 -18.78 -1.51
CA GLU A 243 3.97 -17.52 -2.18
C GLU A 243 5.25 -16.72 -2.46
N THR A 244 6.20 -17.36 -3.13
CA THR A 244 7.50 -16.74 -3.39
C THR A 244 7.37 -15.48 -4.24
N ILE A 245 7.86 -14.38 -3.70
CA ILE A 245 8.01 -13.11 -4.43
C ILE A 245 9.20 -13.25 -5.38
N TRP A 246 8.92 -13.44 -6.66
CA TRP A 246 9.93 -13.58 -7.67
C TRP A 246 10.37 -12.24 -8.25
N TYR A 247 11.67 -12.04 -8.39
CA TYR A 247 12.42 -11.02 -9.10
C TYR A 247 12.27 -9.56 -8.68
N TYR A 248 11.18 -8.94 -8.50
CA TYR A 248 11.08 -7.49 -8.31
C TYR A 248 10.47 -7.09 -6.97
N GLY A 249 10.74 -7.87 -5.93
CA GLY A 249 10.38 -7.54 -4.57
C GLY A 249 11.28 -6.47 -3.97
N TRP A 250 10.73 -5.65 -3.08
CA TRP A 250 11.47 -4.60 -2.37
C TRP A 250 12.72 -5.15 -1.68
N GLN A 251 12.61 -6.29 -1.01
CA GLN A 251 13.72 -6.93 -0.29
C GLN A 251 14.87 -7.34 -1.20
N LEU A 252 14.57 -7.79 -2.43
CA LEU A 252 15.58 -8.25 -3.37
C LEU A 252 16.50 -7.11 -3.81
N PHE A 253 15.96 -5.90 -3.94
CA PHE A 253 16.69 -4.72 -4.38
C PHE A 253 17.30 -3.93 -3.22
N MET A 254 16.63 -3.88 -2.09
CA MET A 254 16.98 -2.99 -0.98
C MET A 254 17.79 -3.68 0.12
N ALA A 255 17.79 -5.02 0.17
CA ALA A 255 18.55 -5.75 1.18
C ALA A 255 20.06 -5.74 0.86
N CYS A 256 20.88 -5.39 1.85
CA CYS A 256 22.34 -5.35 1.70
C CYS A 256 22.98 -6.73 1.45
N ASN A 257 22.28 -7.82 1.70
CA ASN A 257 22.69 -9.20 1.42
C ASN A 257 21.80 -9.89 0.36
N GLY A 258 20.96 -9.12 -0.32
CA GLY A 258 20.08 -9.64 -1.36
C GLY A 258 20.83 -10.04 -2.64
N TYR A 259 20.10 -10.65 -3.56
CA TYR A 259 20.66 -11.16 -4.82
C TYR A 259 21.44 -10.10 -5.63
N TYR A 260 20.93 -8.87 -5.69
CA TYR A 260 21.62 -7.80 -6.42
C TYR A 260 22.83 -7.26 -5.67
N ALA A 261 22.79 -7.21 -4.34
CA ALA A 261 23.95 -6.85 -3.54
C ALA A 261 25.10 -7.84 -3.74
N GLN A 262 24.80 -9.14 -3.83
CA GLN A 262 25.79 -10.19 -4.14
C GLN A 262 26.41 -10.03 -5.54
N GLN A 263 25.76 -9.30 -6.45
CA GLN A 263 26.28 -8.95 -7.77
C GLN A 263 26.95 -7.57 -7.82
N ASN A 264 27.30 -7.01 -6.67
CA ASN A 264 27.85 -5.65 -6.51
C ASN A 264 26.89 -4.53 -6.97
N ILE A 265 25.58 -4.78 -6.98
CA ILE A 265 24.54 -3.78 -7.25
C ILE A 265 23.95 -3.37 -5.89
N ASN A 266 24.70 -2.59 -5.13
CA ASN A 266 24.30 -2.15 -3.81
C ASN A 266 23.45 -0.89 -3.91
N VAL A 267 22.27 -0.92 -3.32
CA VAL A 267 21.48 0.27 -3.06
C VAL A 267 21.91 0.83 -1.71
N CYS A 268 22.25 2.09 -1.69
CA CYS A 268 22.69 2.77 -0.48
C CYS A 268 21.70 3.87 -0.13
N ILE A 269 21.39 4.00 1.15
CA ILE A 269 20.66 5.18 1.63
C ILE A 269 21.49 6.45 1.38
N ASN A 270 20.82 7.56 1.14
CA ASN A 270 21.46 8.85 1.00
C ASN A 270 22.18 9.22 2.31
N ARG A 271 23.46 9.53 2.21
CA ARG A 271 24.29 9.86 3.38
C ARG A 271 23.75 11.09 4.12
N ASP A 272 23.35 12.12 3.40
CA ASP A 272 22.84 13.37 4.00
C ASP A 272 21.58 13.08 4.84
N LEU A 273 20.75 12.13 4.40
CA LEU A 273 19.58 11.69 5.17
C LEU A 273 20.01 11.02 6.49
N VAL A 274 20.99 10.10 6.45
CA VAL A 274 21.50 9.44 7.66
C VAL A 274 22.14 10.44 8.61
N GLU A 275 22.91 11.38 8.09
CA GLU A 275 23.57 12.43 8.87
C GLU A 275 22.55 13.42 9.48
N SER A 276 21.36 13.57 8.89
CA SER A 276 20.30 14.41 9.42
C SER A 276 19.65 13.87 10.70
N PHE A 277 19.78 12.57 10.99
CA PHE A 277 19.26 12.01 12.23
C PHE A 277 20.08 12.48 13.43
N ALA A 278 19.39 12.93 14.49
CA ALA A 278 20.03 13.22 15.76
C ALA A 278 20.71 11.95 16.34
N ASP A 279 21.79 12.12 17.11
CA ASP A 279 22.48 10.97 17.72
C ASP A 279 21.59 10.20 18.72
N SER A 280 20.57 10.85 19.26
CA SER A 280 19.55 10.24 20.12
C SER A 280 18.45 9.50 19.35
N ASP A 281 18.40 9.62 18.03
CA ASP A 281 17.39 8.95 17.20
C ASP A 281 17.79 7.49 16.99
N ILE A 282 16.98 6.58 17.53
CA ILE A 282 17.24 5.13 17.44
C ILE A 282 17.31 4.62 16.00
N ARG A 283 16.65 5.28 15.06
CA ARG A 283 16.66 4.91 13.63
C ARG A 283 18.06 4.99 13.03
N LYS A 284 18.90 5.89 13.53
CA LYS A 284 20.29 6.05 13.09
C LYS A 284 21.11 4.77 13.23
N GLY A 285 20.84 3.99 14.26
CA GLY A 285 21.52 2.72 14.52
C GLY A 285 21.18 1.57 13.56
N LEU A 286 20.14 1.73 12.71
CA LEU A 286 19.83 0.75 11.67
C LEU A 286 20.72 0.86 10.43
N PHE A 287 21.43 1.99 10.26
CA PHE A 287 22.25 2.23 9.09
C PHE A 287 23.71 1.86 9.37
N LEU A 288 24.26 1.01 8.51
CA LEU A 288 25.67 0.66 8.55
C LEU A 288 26.47 1.80 7.94
N THR A 289 27.31 2.45 8.74
CA THR A 289 28.17 3.56 8.31
C THR A 289 29.56 3.11 7.87
N GLU A 290 29.94 1.88 8.22
CA GLU A 290 31.21 1.26 7.85
C GLU A 290 30.96 -0.13 7.23
N SER A 291 31.83 -0.56 6.33
CA SER A 291 31.72 -1.87 5.65
C SER A 291 32.14 -3.05 6.56
N THR A 292 31.55 -3.12 7.74
CA THR A 292 31.80 -4.20 8.71
C THR A 292 31.08 -5.51 8.36
N PHE A 293 30.39 -5.55 7.23
CA PHE A 293 29.64 -6.72 6.77
C PHE A 293 30.40 -7.55 5.70
N LEU A 294 31.72 -7.63 5.83
CA LEU A 294 32.42 -8.74 5.22
C LEU A 294 32.38 -9.88 6.24
N PRO A 295 31.83 -11.06 5.92
CA PRO A 295 31.97 -12.22 6.77
C PRO A 295 33.45 -12.40 7.10
N GLU A 296 33.81 -12.71 8.36
CA GLU A 296 35.18 -12.94 8.80
C GLU A 296 35.89 -14.06 8.01
N ASP A 297 35.12 -14.89 7.30
CA ASP A 297 35.61 -15.99 6.47
C ASP A 297 35.99 -15.58 5.02
N GLY A 298 35.89 -14.32 4.66
CA GLY A 298 36.23 -13.81 3.32
C GLY A 298 35.28 -14.26 2.21
N SER A 299 34.14 -14.86 2.51
CA SER A 299 33.09 -15.13 1.54
C SER A 299 32.45 -13.82 1.10
N LYS A 300 32.51 -13.51 -0.20
CA LYS A 300 31.86 -12.32 -0.79
C LYS A 300 30.37 -12.59 -1.01
#